data_76131151817f32649e2d9001991510f3
#
_entry.id   76131151817f32649e2d9001991510f3
#
_cell.length_a   1.000
_cell.length_b   1.000
_cell.length_c   1.000
_cell.angle_alpha   90.00
_cell.angle_beta   90.00
_cell.angle_gamma   90.00
#
_symmetry.space_group_name_H-M   'P 1'
#
loop_
_entity.id
_entity.type
_entity.pdbx_description
1 polymer ?
#
loop_
_entity_poly.entity_id
_entity_poly.type
_entity_poly.pdbx_seq_one_letter_code
_entity_poly.pdbx_strand_id
1 'polypeptide(L)'
;MNSKPHRNNCDFQLKHFMAGSCHTADGAWALLHDQKIDIGVKIEHSKAQGLRRKAKVLAAEAVLADEASTPIQLLNAEADLLECNSVNEGWALNHQAALNEYAYICSLMEELEPNRKYRHLPFLEANEAMQREEWMGELKTRAENFLLTAGTIPHDHLNTMRCHPDFESQIVPHIEAITMKVINSQGDRTKVLKNMQPLFLENK
;
A
#
# COMPACT_ATOMS: atom_id res chain seq x y z
N MET A 1 12.65 -13.16 -13.73
CA MET A 1 12.30 -11.94 -12.98
C MET A 1 10.83 -11.70 -13.18
N ASN A 2 10.00 -12.00 -12.18
CA ASN A 2 8.56 -11.73 -12.23
C ASN A 2 8.35 -10.25 -11.93
N SER A 3 8.26 -9.42 -12.96
CA SER A 3 7.69 -8.08 -12.82
C SER A 3 6.23 -8.26 -12.42
N LYS A 4 5.88 -7.89 -11.18
CA LYS A 4 4.48 -7.78 -10.79
C LYS A 4 3.82 -6.83 -11.80
N PRO A 5 2.69 -7.22 -12.41
CA PRO A 5 2.01 -6.34 -13.34
C PRO A 5 1.64 -5.05 -12.58
N HIS A 6 2.02 -3.88 -13.14
CA HIS A 6 1.60 -2.61 -12.60
C HIS A 6 0.09 -2.58 -12.50
N ARG A 7 -0.43 -2.46 -11.29
CA ARG A 7 -1.85 -2.22 -11.09
C ARG A 7 -2.13 -0.80 -11.55
N ASN A 8 -2.90 -0.68 -12.60
CA ASN A 8 -3.31 0.59 -13.14
C ASN A 8 -4.27 1.26 -12.14
N ASN A 9 -3.98 2.50 -11.72
CA ASN A 9 -4.84 3.27 -10.81
C ASN A 9 -6.26 3.47 -11.35
N CYS A 10 -6.43 3.48 -12.68
CA CYS A 10 -7.75 3.50 -13.31
C CYS A 10 -8.55 2.23 -13.01
N ASP A 11 -7.90 1.06 -12.95
CA ASP A 11 -8.55 -0.20 -12.59
C ASP A 11 -9.01 -0.20 -11.14
N PHE A 12 -8.22 0.43 -10.25
CA PHE A 12 -8.61 0.62 -8.86
C PHE A 12 -9.86 1.49 -8.76
N GLN A 13 -9.90 2.64 -9.43
CA GLN A 13 -11.04 3.53 -9.46
C GLN A 13 -12.32 2.85 -9.97
N LEU A 14 -12.23 2.05 -11.02
CA LEU A 14 -13.36 1.33 -11.62
C LEU A 14 -13.87 0.18 -10.76
N LYS A 15 -12.98 -0.52 -10.04
CA LYS A 15 -13.34 -1.72 -9.28
C LYS A 15 -13.85 -1.41 -7.88
N HIS A 16 -13.31 -0.40 -7.21
CA HIS A 16 -13.44 -0.22 -5.77
C HIS A 16 -14.17 1.07 -5.37
N PHE A 17 -14.27 2.03 -6.28
CA PHE A 17 -14.99 3.29 -6.04
C PHE A 17 -16.04 3.51 -7.09
N MET A 18 -17.17 4.06 -6.68
CA MET A 18 -18.18 4.48 -7.62
C MET A 18 -17.59 5.54 -8.55
N ALA A 19 -17.64 5.27 -9.85
CA ALA A 19 -17.19 6.20 -10.88
C ALA A 19 -17.78 7.60 -10.60
N GLY A 20 -16.94 8.59 -10.37
CA GLY A 20 -17.33 9.96 -10.12
C GLY A 20 -17.19 10.46 -8.68
N SER A 21 -16.99 9.57 -7.67
CA SER A 21 -16.83 10.02 -6.28
C SER A 21 -15.39 10.39 -5.92
N CYS A 22 -14.39 9.77 -6.58
CA CYS A 22 -12.98 10.01 -6.33
C CYS A 22 -12.21 10.15 -7.62
N HIS A 23 -11.57 11.29 -7.82
CA HIS A 23 -10.75 11.57 -9.00
C HIS A 23 -9.24 11.43 -8.72
N THR A 24 -8.85 11.39 -7.46
CA THR A 24 -7.46 11.33 -7.01
C THR A 24 -7.28 10.24 -5.97
N ALA A 25 -6.04 9.75 -5.82
CA ALA A 25 -5.71 8.80 -4.76
C ALA A 25 -5.86 9.41 -3.36
N ASP A 26 -5.67 10.73 -3.20
CA ASP A 26 -5.94 11.44 -1.94
C ASP A 26 -7.41 11.38 -1.54
N GLY A 27 -8.31 11.64 -2.49
CA GLY A 27 -9.75 11.56 -2.24
C GLY A 27 -10.19 10.14 -1.87
N ALA A 28 -9.68 9.14 -2.59
CA ALA A 28 -9.93 7.74 -2.29
C ALA A 28 -9.38 7.34 -0.91
N TRP A 29 -8.18 7.76 -0.58
CA TRP A 29 -7.55 7.48 0.70
C TRP A 29 -8.30 8.11 1.87
N ALA A 30 -8.75 9.37 1.73
CA ALA A 30 -9.54 10.04 2.76
C ALA A 30 -10.86 9.32 3.05
N LEU A 31 -11.59 8.90 2.00
CA LEU A 31 -12.82 8.12 2.17
C LEU A 31 -12.57 6.78 2.86
N LEU A 32 -11.53 6.05 2.48
CA LEU A 32 -11.17 4.78 3.11
C LEU A 32 -10.76 4.98 4.56
N HIS A 33 -10.03 6.06 4.85
CA HIS A 33 -9.62 6.39 6.21
C HIS A 33 -10.83 6.67 7.11
N ASP A 34 -11.81 7.43 6.65
CA ASP A 34 -13.03 7.70 7.40
C ASP A 34 -13.85 6.42 7.63
N GLN A 35 -14.02 5.60 6.60
CA GLN A 35 -14.66 4.28 6.72
C GLN A 35 -13.93 3.36 7.71
N LYS A 36 -12.61 3.36 7.68
CA LYS A 36 -11.77 2.59 8.61
C LYS A 36 -12.01 3.00 10.06
N ILE A 37 -12.12 4.31 10.34
CA ILE A 37 -12.43 4.83 11.66
C ILE A 37 -13.83 4.36 12.10
N ASP A 38 -14.84 4.52 11.25
CA ASP A 38 -16.21 4.13 11.56
C ASP A 38 -16.35 2.64 11.88
N ILE A 39 -15.69 1.79 11.09
CA ILE A 39 -15.71 0.35 11.33
C ILE A 39 -14.89 -0.01 12.57
N GLY A 40 -13.77 0.66 12.81
CA GLY A 40 -13.00 0.51 14.04
C GLY A 40 -13.85 0.77 15.29
N VAL A 41 -14.65 1.82 15.29
CA VAL A 41 -15.61 2.13 16.38
C VAL A 41 -16.66 1.03 16.53
N LYS A 42 -17.21 0.52 15.42
CA LYS A 42 -18.17 -0.60 15.44
C LYS A 42 -17.57 -1.86 16.04
N ILE A 43 -16.31 -2.18 15.70
CA ILE A 43 -15.58 -3.34 16.23
C ILE A 43 -15.39 -3.19 17.75
N GLU A 44 -14.92 -2.03 18.22
CA GLU A 44 -14.72 -1.80 19.65
C GLU A 44 -16.04 -1.84 20.43
N HIS A 45 -17.11 -1.26 19.88
CA HIS A 45 -18.45 -1.36 20.48
C HIS A 45 -18.93 -2.82 20.56
N SER A 46 -18.74 -3.57 19.50
CA SER A 46 -19.08 -5.00 19.44
C SER A 46 -18.29 -5.82 20.46
N LYS A 47 -16.97 -5.56 20.61
CA LYS A 47 -16.16 -6.18 21.66
C LYS A 47 -16.70 -5.89 23.05
N ALA A 48 -17.03 -4.63 23.33
CA ALA A 48 -17.60 -4.24 24.62
C ALA A 48 -18.94 -4.95 24.90
N GLN A 49 -19.80 -5.10 23.90
CA GLN A 49 -21.04 -5.88 24.03
C GLN A 49 -20.75 -7.36 24.32
N GLY A 50 -19.79 -7.97 23.63
CA GLY A 50 -19.37 -9.35 23.88
C GLY A 50 -18.88 -9.56 25.30
N LEU A 51 -18.07 -8.64 25.83
CA LEU A 51 -17.58 -8.70 27.21
C LEU A 51 -18.73 -8.56 28.25
N ARG A 52 -19.68 -7.65 28.00
CA ARG A 52 -20.86 -7.50 28.87
C ARG A 52 -21.72 -8.76 28.91
N ARG A 53 -21.93 -9.42 27.77
CA ARG A 53 -22.62 -10.71 27.67
C ARG A 53 -21.88 -11.81 28.43
N LYS A 54 -20.56 -11.91 28.22
CA LYS A 54 -19.76 -12.87 28.96
C LYS A 54 -19.84 -12.68 30.47
N ALA A 55 -19.83 -11.43 30.92
CA ALA A 55 -20.04 -11.12 32.34
C ALA A 55 -21.44 -11.52 32.85
N LYS A 56 -22.52 -11.30 32.05
CA LYS A 56 -23.87 -11.79 32.39
C LYS A 56 -23.91 -13.32 32.49
N VAL A 57 -23.33 -14.03 31.54
CA VAL A 57 -23.27 -15.50 31.56
C VAL A 57 -22.57 -15.99 32.84
N LEU A 58 -21.40 -15.45 33.16
CA LEU A 58 -20.67 -15.84 34.37
C LEU A 58 -21.44 -15.54 35.65
N ALA A 59 -22.16 -14.41 35.70
CA ALA A 59 -23.00 -14.07 36.84
C ALA A 59 -24.19 -15.04 36.97
N ALA A 60 -24.83 -15.40 35.87
CA ALA A 60 -25.94 -16.35 35.86
C ALA A 60 -25.46 -17.77 36.27
N GLU A 61 -24.33 -18.23 35.75
CA GLU A 61 -23.73 -19.50 36.13
C GLU A 61 -23.36 -19.55 37.61
N ALA A 62 -22.87 -18.45 38.19
CA ALA A 62 -22.56 -18.35 39.62
C ALA A 62 -23.83 -18.48 40.48
N VAL A 63 -24.98 -17.86 40.07
CA VAL A 63 -26.27 -17.98 40.76
C VAL A 63 -26.80 -19.42 40.68
N LEU A 64 -26.64 -20.10 39.55
CA LEU A 64 -27.09 -21.47 39.36
C LEU A 64 -26.24 -22.47 40.18
N ALA A 65 -24.98 -22.14 40.45
CA ALA A 65 -24.08 -22.98 41.25
C ALA A 65 -24.21 -22.76 42.77
N ASP A 66 -24.92 -21.68 43.19
CA ASP A 66 -25.08 -21.36 44.61
C ASP A 66 -26.32 -22.10 45.19
N GLU A 67 -26.09 -23.04 46.09
CA GLU A 67 -27.14 -23.79 46.79
C GLU A 67 -28.08 -22.93 47.66
N ALA A 68 -27.64 -21.70 48.00
CA ALA A 68 -28.45 -20.77 48.77
C ALA A 68 -29.38 -19.91 47.87
N SER A 69 -29.32 -20.06 46.56
CA SER A 69 -30.14 -19.29 45.61
C SER A 69 -31.63 -19.60 45.75
N THR A 70 -32.45 -18.56 45.74
CA THR A 70 -33.90 -18.69 45.75
C THR A 70 -34.41 -19.18 44.39
N PRO A 71 -35.63 -19.84 44.33
CA PRO A 71 -36.22 -20.27 43.06
C PRO A 71 -36.39 -19.15 42.04
N ILE A 72 -36.64 -17.90 42.50
CA ILE A 72 -36.74 -16.73 41.59
C ILE A 72 -35.40 -16.35 41.03
N GLN A 73 -34.33 -16.43 41.84
CA GLN A 73 -32.95 -16.16 41.32
C GLN A 73 -32.53 -17.19 40.31
N LEU A 74 -32.83 -18.47 40.54
CA LEU A 74 -32.53 -19.54 39.58
C LEU A 74 -33.25 -19.34 38.23
N LEU A 75 -34.57 -19.04 38.26
CA LEU A 75 -35.34 -18.77 37.04
C LEU A 75 -34.83 -17.54 36.28
N ASN A 76 -34.42 -16.48 36.96
CA ASN A 76 -33.85 -15.30 36.33
C ASN A 76 -32.47 -15.60 35.68
N ALA A 77 -31.63 -16.39 36.36
CA ALA A 77 -30.37 -16.81 35.84
C ALA A 77 -30.49 -17.70 34.58
N GLU A 78 -31.46 -18.64 34.59
CA GLU A 78 -31.78 -19.45 33.41
C GLU A 78 -32.28 -18.57 32.25
N ALA A 79 -33.14 -17.57 32.50
CA ALA A 79 -33.62 -16.65 31.49
C ALA A 79 -32.48 -15.81 30.89
N ASP A 80 -31.56 -15.30 31.74
CA ASP A 80 -30.38 -14.55 31.30
C ASP A 80 -29.45 -15.40 30.41
N LEU A 81 -29.25 -16.68 30.75
CA LEU A 81 -28.46 -17.61 29.92
C LEU A 81 -29.11 -17.85 28.55
N LEU A 82 -30.45 -18.08 28.55
CA LEU A 82 -31.19 -18.27 27.30
C LEU A 82 -31.13 -17.02 26.40
N GLU A 83 -31.31 -15.83 26.98
CA GLU A 83 -31.18 -14.56 26.25
C GLU A 83 -29.76 -14.39 25.66
N CYS A 84 -28.73 -14.60 26.49
CA CYS A 84 -27.33 -14.48 26.03
C CYS A 84 -26.98 -15.46 24.92
N ASN A 85 -27.44 -16.71 25.01
CA ASN A 85 -27.16 -17.75 24.02
C ASN A 85 -27.92 -17.46 22.70
N SER A 86 -29.16 -17.06 22.74
CA SER A 86 -29.96 -16.77 21.54
C SER A 86 -29.41 -15.63 20.70
N VAL A 87 -28.72 -14.66 21.30
CA VAL A 87 -28.15 -13.48 20.62
C VAL A 87 -26.68 -13.69 20.21
N ASN A 88 -26.03 -14.72 20.75
CA ASN A 88 -24.57 -14.91 20.59
C ASN A 88 -24.14 -15.18 19.14
N GLU A 89 -24.90 -15.98 18.41
CA GLU A 89 -24.58 -16.32 17.01
C GLU A 89 -24.68 -15.11 16.10
N GLY A 90 -25.77 -14.32 16.20
CA GLY A 90 -25.95 -13.12 15.41
C GLY A 90 -24.88 -12.06 15.70
N TRP A 91 -24.50 -11.91 16.97
CA TRP A 91 -23.43 -11.02 17.37
C TRP A 91 -22.08 -11.45 16.78
N ALA A 92 -21.74 -12.74 16.87
CA ALA A 92 -20.47 -13.26 16.36
C ALA A 92 -20.34 -13.06 14.85
N LEU A 93 -21.42 -13.30 14.10
CA LEU A 93 -21.47 -13.06 12.65
C LEU A 93 -21.28 -11.58 12.32
N ASN A 94 -21.96 -10.68 13.01
CA ASN A 94 -21.82 -9.23 12.78
C ASN A 94 -20.42 -8.72 13.16
N HIS A 95 -19.83 -9.24 14.23
CA HIS A 95 -18.47 -8.90 14.63
C HIS A 95 -17.44 -9.38 13.59
N GLN A 96 -17.57 -10.61 13.10
CA GLN A 96 -16.70 -11.15 12.06
C GLN A 96 -16.86 -10.39 10.74
N ALA A 97 -18.08 -10.01 10.36
CA ALA A 97 -18.32 -9.20 9.17
C ALA A 97 -17.61 -7.84 9.27
N ALA A 98 -17.67 -7.18 10.43
CA ALA A 98 -16.96 -5.90 10.64
C ALA A 98 -15.43 -6.07 10.58
N LEU A 99 -14.88 -7.17 11.12
CA LEU A 99 -13.45 -7.47 11.01
C LEU A 99 -13.03 -7.70 9.55
N ASN A 100 -13.83 -8.43 8.79
CA ASN A 100 -13.56 -8.69 7.37
C ASN A 100 -13.60 -7.40 6.55
N GLU A 101 -14.60 -6.54 6.81
CA GLU A 101 -14.72 -5.22 6.17
C GLU A 101 -13.53 -4.32 6.50
N TYR A 102 -13.09 -4.30 7.76
CA TYR A 102 -11.90 -3.56 8.19
C TYR A 102 -10.63 -4.04 7.47
N ALA A 103 -10.43 -5.35 7.40
CA ALA A 103 -9.30 -5.94 6.69
C ALA A 103 -9.33 -5.59 5.19
N TYR A 104 -10.50 -5.62 4.57
CA TYR A 104 -10.70 -5.23 3.18
C TYR A 104 -10.33 -3.76 2.94
N ILE A 105 -10.79 -2.84 3.80
CA ILE A 105 -10.42 -1.42 3.69
C ILE A 105 -8.91 -1.22 3.84
N CYS A 106 -8.28 -1.91 4.79
CA CYS A 106 -6.82 -1.86 4.93
C CYS A 106 -6.12 -2.32 3.65
N SER A 107 -6.58 -3.39 3.00
CA SER A 107 -5.98 -3.86 1.74
C SER A 107 -6.14 -2.85 0.61
N LEU A 108 -7.27 -2.13 0.54
CA LEU A 108 -7.47 -1.07 -0.43
C LEU A 108 -6.54 0.13 -0.19
N MET A 109 -6.32 0.50 1.09
CA MET A 109 -5.38 1.56 1.46
C MET A 109 -3.94 1.17 1.09
N GLU A 110 -3.55 -0.09 1.28
CA GLU A 110 -2.25 -0.62 0.85
C GLU A 110 -2.09 -0.59 -0.68
N GLU A 111 -3.16 -0.81 -1.44
CA GLU A 111 -3.15 -0.68 -2.91
C GLU A 111 -2.91 0.75 -3.38
N LEU A 112 -3.30 1.76 -2.59
CA LEU A 112 -3.07 3.17 -2.88
C LEU A 112 -1.69 3.68 -2.44
N GLU A 113 -0.97 2.96 -1.57
CA GLU A 113 0.33 3.38 -1.04
C GLU A 113 1.38 3.66 -2.12
N PRO A 114 1.50 2.88 -3.23
CA PRO A 114 2.43 3.19 -4.32
C PRO A 114 2.19 4.57 -4.95
N ASN A 115 0.99 5.11 -4.84
CA ASN A 115 0.60 6.42 -5.38
C ASN A 115 0.90 7.59 -4.45
N ARG A 116 1.51 7.35 -3.30
CA ARG A 116 1.70 8.34 -2.25
C ARG A 116 2.34 9.65 -2.73
N LYS A 117 3.29 9.56 -3.66
CA LYS A 117 3.97 10.72 -4.24
C LYS A 117 3.08 11.55 -5.16
N TYR A 118 2.19 10.89 -5.90
CA TYR A 118 1.33 11.47 -6.94
C TYR A 118 -0.16 11.49 -6.57
N ARG A 119 -0.48 11.22 -5.32
CA ARG A 119 -1.86 11.03 -4.83
C ARG A 119 -2.76 12.25 -4.99
N HIS A 120 -2.17 13.45 -5.15
CA HIS A 120 -2.86 14.71 -5.40
C HIS A 120 -3.27 14.90 -6.87
N LEU A 121 -2.72 14.09 -7.78
CA LEU A 121 -3.03 14.16 -9.21
C LEU A 121 -4.27 13.30 -9.53
N PRO A 122 -4.99 13.62 -10.63
CA PRO A 122 -5.97 12.70 -11.20
C PRO A 122 -5.34 11.33 -11.49
N PHE A 123 -6.12 10.26 -11.37
CA PHE A 123 -5.58 8.89 -11.48
C PHE A 123 -4.81 8.61 -12.76
N LEU A 124 -5.27 9.15 -13.91
CA LEU A 124 -4.55 8.99 -15.18
C LEU A 124 -3.18 9.65 -15.15
N GLU A 125 -3.11 10.89 -14.70
CA GLU A 125 -1.86 11.65 -14.60
C GLU A 125 -0.90 11.03 -13.59
N ALA A 126 -1.44 10.56 -12.44
CA ALA A 126 -0.66 9.85 -11.43
C ALA A 126 -0.04 8.57 -12.00
N ASN A 127 -0.81 7.81 -12.78
CA ASN A 127 -0.34 6.58 -13.41
C ASN A 127 0.75 6.85 -14.45
N GLU A 128 0.58 7.86 -15.30
CA GLU A 128 1.60 8.27 -16.27
C GLU A 128 2.90 8.73 -15.58
N ALA A 129 2.77 9.51 -14.50
CA ALA A 129 3.92 9.96 -13.72
C ALA A 129 4.67 8.81 -13.07
N MET A 130 3.97 7.81 -12.53
CA MET A 130 4.55 6.61 -11.94
C MET A 130 5.28 5.77 -12.99
N GLN A 131 4.67 5.55 -14.15
CA GLN A 131 5.29 4.78 -15.25
C GLN A 131 6.56 5.48 -15.76
N ARG A 132 6.54 6.81 -15.86
CA ARG A 132 7.71 7.60 -16.26
C ARG A 132 8.85 7.47 -15.23
N GLU A 133 8.53 7.54 -13.94
CA GLU A 133 9.53 7.39 -12.86
C GLU A 133 10.15 5.99 -12.84
N GLU A 134 9.34 4.95 -13.04
CA GLU A 134 9.82 3.58 -13.11
C GLU A 134 10.74 3.37 -14.31
N TRP A 135 10.31 3.81 -15.50
CA TRP A 135 11.15 3.76 -16.70
C TRP A 135 12.49 4.46 -16.49
N MET A 136 12.47 5.65 -15.84
CA MET A 136 13.70 6.35 -15.46
C MET A 136 14.58 5.50 -14.52
N GLY A 137 13.98 4.86 -13.51
CA GLY A 137 14.69 3.98 -12.58
C GLY A 137 15.36 2.81 -13.29
N GLU A 138 14.66 2.17 -14.23
CA GLU A 138 15.25 1.10 -15.07
C GLU A 138 16.41 1.59 -15.91
N LEU A 139 16.28 2.76 -16.57
CA LEU A 139 17.33 3.31 -17.40
C LEU A 139 18.57 3.68 -16.57
N LYS A 140 18.41 4.27 -15.38
CA LYS A 140 19.49 4.55 -14.44
C LYS A 140 20.22 3.27 -14.02
N THR A 141 19.47 2.24 -13.66
CA THR A 141 20.03 0.94 -13.25
C THR A 141 20.80 0.27 -14.39
N ARG A 142 20.28 0.34 -15.61
CA ARG A 142 20.99 -0.18 -16.81
C ARG A 142 22.27 0.59 -17.09
N ALA A 143 22.24 1.93 -17.02
CA ALA A 143 23.42 2.77 -17.20
C ALA A 143 24.50 2.42 -16.17
N GLU A 144 24.13 2.30 -14.89
CA GLU A 144 25.05 1.92 -13.81
C GLU A 144 25.68 0.55 -14.06
N ASN A 145 24.89 -0.45 -14.43
CA ASN A 145 25.38 -1.80 -14.74
C ASN A 145 26.41 -1.78 -15.88
N PHE A 146 26.13 -1.05 -16.97
CA PHE A 146 27.08 -0.94 -18.08
C PHE A 146 28.39 -0.23 -17.68
N LEU A 147 28.29 0.86 -16.93
CA LEU A 147 29.47 1.61 -16.48
C LEU A 147 30.33 0.80 -15.51
N LEU A 148 29.70 0.06 -14.58
CA LEU A 148 30.43 -0.76 -13.60
C LEU A 148 31.05 -2.01 -14.24
N THR A 149 30.42 -2.63 -15.23
CA THR A 149 30.88 -3.89 -15.84
C THR A 149 31.79 -3.68 -17.05
N ALA A 150 31.41 -2.76 -17.93
CA ALA A 150 32.10 -2.54 -19.22
C ALA A 150 32.82 -1.18 -19.30
N GLY A 151 32.61 -0.28 -18.35
CA GLY A 151 33.18 1.08 -18.36
C GLY A 151 32.58 2.01 -19.42
N THR A 152 31.56 1.55 -20.17
CA THR A 152 30.90 2.31 -21.25
C THR A 152 29.47 1.85 -21.45
N ILE A 153 28.58 2.77 -21.86
CA ILE A 153 27.20 2.45 -22.23
C ILE A 153 27.14 2.19 -23.74
N PRO A 154 26.60 1.04 -24.21
CA PRO A 154 26.41 0.78 -25.62
C PRO A 154 25.53 1.83 -26.30
N HIS A 155 25.85 2.17 -27.56
CA HIS A 155 25.18 3.23 -28.32
C HIS A 155 23.65 3.05 -28.41
N ASP A 156 23.20 1.81 -28.66
CA ASP A 156 21.78 1.49 -28.77
C ASP A 156 21.02 1.76 -27.44
N HIS A 157 21.66 1.43 -26.32
CA HIS A 157 21.11 1.71 -24.99
C HIS A 157 21.10 3.20 -24.67
N LEU A 158 22.14 3.93 -25.09
CA LEU A 158 22.19 5.38 -24.94
C LEU A 158 21.08 6.06 -25.74
N ASN A 159 20.83 5.61 -26.97
CA ASN A 159 19.72 6.13 -27.78
C ASN A 159 18.35 5.85 -27.14
N THR A 160 18.15 4.68 -26.54
CA THR A 160 16.93 4.37 -25.77
C THR A 160 16.78 5.31 -24.56
N MET A 161 17.87 5.60 -23.85
CA MET A 161 17.86 6.54 -22.71
C MET A 161 17.50 7.96 -23.15
N ARG A 162 18.01 8.41 -24.31
CA ARG A 162 17.72 9.74 -24.89
C ARG A 162 16.24 9.95 -25.21
N CYS A 163 15.46 8.87 -25.39
CA CYS A 163 14.01 8.96 -25.60
C CYS A 163 13.24 9.36 -24.34
N HIS A 164 13.85 9.27 -23.15
CA HIS A 164 13.19 9.66 -21.92
C HIS A 164 13.10 11.19 -21.81
N PRO A 165 11.91 11.77 -21.45
CA PRO A 165 11.74 13.23 -21.37
C PRO A 165 12.73 13.91 -20.41
N ASP A 166 13.10 13.23 -19.33
CA ASP A 166 13.99 13.75 -18.30
C ASP A 166 15.45 13.25 -18.49
N PHE A 167 15.85 12.88 -19.72
CA PHE A 167 17.19 12.37 -20.00
C PHE A 167 18.27 13.35 -19.54
N GLU A 168 18.22 14.59 -20.02
CA GLU A 168 19.23 15.61 -19.73
C GLU A 168 19.24 16.02 -18.26
N SER A 169 18.05 16.12 -17.64
CA SER A 169 17.91 16.65 -16.28
C SER A 169 18.21 15.62 -15.19
N GLN A 170 18.02 14.32 -15.46
CA GLN A 170 18.11 13.29 -14.41
C GLN A 170 18.97 12.09 -14.77
N ILE A 171 18.99 11.64 -16.03
CA ILE A 171 19.76 10.46 -16.44
C ILE A 171 21.23 10.86 -16.67
N VAL A 172 21.49 11.95 -17.37
CA VAL A 172 22.86 12.44 -17.60
C VAL A 172 23.61 12.70 -16.30
N PRO A 173 23.07 13.48 -15.32
CA PRO A 173 23.76 13.68 -14.04
C PRO A 173 24.02 12.38 -13.27
N HIS A 174 23.12 11.40 -13.38
CA HIS A 174 23.33 10.09 -12.77
C HIS A 174 24.51 9.32 -13.43
N ILE A 175 24.56 9.31 -14.77
CA ILE A 175 25.66 8.73 -15.54
C ILE A 175 27.00 9.38 -15.15
N GLU A 176 27.03 10.71 -15.07
CA GLU A 176 28.23 11.46 -14.67
C GLU A 176 28.68 11.09 -13.26
N ALA A 177 27.75 11.02 -12.31
CA ALA A 177 28.04 10.65 -10.92
C ALA A 177 28.62 9.24 -10.80
N ILE A 178 28.07 8.26 -11.52
CA ILE A 178 28.59 6.89 -11.54
C ILE A 178 29.96 6.84 -12.22
N THR A 179 30.14 7.54 -13.31
CA THR A 179 31.42 7.61 -14.02
C THR A 179 32.52 8.17 -13.12
N MET A 180 32.22 9.24 -12.38
CA MET A 180 33.18 9.80 -11.43
C MET A 180 33.53 8.81 -10.30
N LYS A 181 32.57 8.02 -9.83
CA LYS A 181 32.85 6.94 -8.86
C LYS A 181 33.78 5.88 -9.45
N VAL A 182 33.51 5.44 -10.68
CA VAL A 182 34.34 4.44 -11.38
C VAL A 182 35.76 4.96 -11.58
N ILE A 183 35.93 6.20 -12.06
CA ILE A 183 37.25 6.86 -12.22
C ILE A 183 38.00 6.91 -10.89
N ASN A 184 37.36 7.32 -9.81
CA ASN A 184 37.97 7.46 -8.51
C ASN A 184 38.36 6.11 -7.88
N SER A 185 37.61 5.04 -8.18
CA SER A 185 37.90 3.69 -7.67
C SER A 185 39.00 2.94 -8.42
N GLN A 186 39.16 3.21 -9.72
CA GLN A 186 40.11 2.46 -10.58
C GLN A 186 41.44 3.16 -10.80
N GLY A 187 41.62 4.40 -10.37
CA GLY A 187 42.87 5.15 -10.49
C GLY A 187 43.29 5.52 -11.94
N ASP A 188 42.60 5.04 -12.97
CA ASP A 188 42.90 5.23 -14.38
C ASP A 188 41.93 6.18 -15.08
N ARG A 189 42.14 7.48 -14.84
CA ARG A 189 41.30 8.58 -15.37
C ARG A 189 41.23 8.62 -16.90
N THR A 190 42.20 8.13 -17.59
CA THR A 190 42.40 8.35 -19.03
C THR A 190 41.47 7.45 -19.86
N LYS A 191 41.21 6.23 -19.45
CA LYS A 191 40.40 5.26 -20.20
C LYS A 191 38.91 5.60 -20.17
N VAL A 192 38.43 6.03 -19.03
CA VAL A 192 36.97 6.33 -18.80
C VAL A 192 36.60 7.63 -19.50
N LEU A 193 37.44 8.67 -19.44
CA LEU A 193 37.21 9.95 -20.12
C LEU A 193 37.19 9.82 -21.65
N LYS A 194 37.97 8.94 -22.25
CA LYS A 194 37.93 8.67 -23.69
C LYS A 194 36.58 8.05 -24.15
N ASN A 195 35.97 7.22 -23.28
CA ASN A 195 34.72 6.54 -23.59
C ASN A 195 33.48 7.45 -23.39
N MET A 196 33.63 8.58 -22.68
CA MET A 196 32.58 9.54 -22.47
C MET A 196 32.53 10.69 -23.49
N GLN A 197 33.58 10.89 -24.28
CA GLN A 197 33.58 11.93 -25.31
C GLN A 197 32.33 11.96 -26.22
N PRO A 198 31.76 10.81 -26.65
CA PRO A 198 30.53 10.82 -27.43
C PRO A 198 29.29 11.40 -26.73
N LEU A 199 29.25 11.41 -25.39
CA LEU A 199 28.14 11.96 -24.63
C LEU A 199 28.07 13.50 -24.66
N PHE A 200 29.21 14.15 -24.83
CA PHE A 200 29.37 15.60 -24.74
C PHE A 200 29.61 16.34 -26.08
N LEU A 201 29.85 15.59 -27.15
CA LEU A 201 30.29 16.22 -28.43
C LEU A 201 29.17 16.44 -29.47
N GLU A 202 27.95 16.03 -29.24
CA GLU A 202 26.84 16.20 -30.22
C GLU A 202 25.94 17.41 -30.01
N ASN A 203 26.32 18.37 -29.14
CA ASN A 203 25.58 19.63 -28.95
C ASN A 203 26.39 20.80 -29.58
N LYS A 204 26.69 20.70 -30.88
CA LYS A 204 27.07 21.87 -31.68
C LYS A 204 26.36 21.88 -33.02
#